data_fb0f0050fe7661e63ea9b736c8d80858
#
_entry.id   fb0f0050fe7661e63ea9b736c8d80858
#
_cell.length_a   1.000
_cell.length_b   1.000
_cell.length_c   1.000
_cell.angle_alpha   90.00
_cell.angle_beta   90.00
_cell.angle_gamma   90.00
#
_symmetry.space_group_name_H-M   'P 1'
#
loop_
_entity.id
_entity.type
_entity.pdbx_description
1 polymer ?
#
loop_
_entity_poly.entity_id
_entity_poly.type
_entity_poly.pdbx_seq_one_letter_code
_entity_poly.pdbx_strand_id
1 'polypeptide(L)'
;MTFRTEEKLKIHASRMPEFLEWLTESEAVIVHPPRRVVSVYLDNDRLGMFHDSMEGVLPRKKLRFRRYEPRDKPATSWRLESKVSSVEGRFKTSSPSDVNPHLLQGGFPDDRYGLCRPRVEVSYLRNYFALAGVRITVDRDIGYRSFSLSLRSTLSTTDPDAVVELKAALEKVGVHITW
;
A
#
# COMPACT_ATOMS: atom_id res chain seq x y z
N MET A 1 19.84 18.34 -0.79
CA MET A 1 18.94 17.17 -0.58
C MET A 1 18.30 17.31 0.79
N THR A 2 16.99 17.48 0.86
CA THR A 2 16.27 17.54 2.13
C THR A 2 15.85 16.12 2.52
N PHE A 3 16.37 15.62 3.63
CA PHE A 3 15.91 14.37 4.21
C PHE A 3 14.49 14.57 4.73
N ARG A 4 13.56 13.77 4.21
CA ARG A 4 12.19 13.76 4.70
C ARG A 4 12.04 12.71 5.79
N THR A 5 11.79 13.16 7.01
CA THR A 5 11.40 12.25 8.11
C THR A 5 9.93 11.88 7.96
N GLU A 6 9.61 10.61 8.09
CA GLU A 6 8.26 10.08 8.09
C GLU A 6 8.09 9.25 9.36
N GLU A 7 7.09 9.60 10.16
CA GLU A 7 6.68 8.84 11.33
C GLU A 7 5.30 8.23 11.08
N LYS A 8 5.08 7.02 11.55
CA LYS A 8 3.81 6.31 11.41
C LYS A 8 3.27 5.99 12.79
N LEU A 9 2.10 6.52 13.05
CA LEU A 9 1.38 6.34 14.30
C LEU A 9 0.13 5.50 14.06
N LYS A 10 -0.20 4.62 15.01
CA LYS A 10 -1.44 3.87 15.02
C LYS A 10 -2.41 4.55 15.98
N ILE A 11 -3.58 4.90 15.48
CA ILE A 11 -4.66 5.46 16.29
C ILE A 11 -5.76 4.40 16.38
N HIS A 12 -6.18 4.08 17.61
CA HIS A 12 -7.29 3.17 17.81
C HIS A 12 -8.58 3.76 17.22
N ALA A 13 -9.42 2.93 16.61
CA ALA A 13 -10.63 3.41 15.91
C ALA A 13 -11.56 4.24 16.83
N SER A 14 -11.67 3.86 18.11
CA SER A 14 -12.49 4.60 19.10
C SER A 14 -11.96 6.02 19.39
N ARG A 15 -10.67 6.27 19.16
CA ARG A 15 -10.05 7.59 19.39
C ARG A 15 -9.94 8.44 18.13
N MET A 16 -10.41 7.93 17.01
CA MET A 16 -10.37 8.69 15.74
C MET A 16 -11.19 9.98 15.78
N PRO A 17 -12.41 10.02 16.36
CA PRO A 17 -13.16 11.27 16.48
C PRO A 17 -12.39 12.33 17.28
N GLU A 18 -11.86 11.98 18.45
CA GLU A 18 -11.03 12.85 19.30
C GLU A 18 -9.82 13.41 18.54
N PHE A 19 -9.15 12.56 17.77
CA PHE A 19 -8.01 12.98 16.97
C PHE A 19 -8.39 13.95 15.85
N LEU A 20 -9.51 13.75 15.19
CA LEU A 20 -10.00 14.67 14.15
C LEU A 20 -10.47 16.01 14.74
N GLU A 21 -11.07 15.99 15.93
CA GLU A 21 -11.42 17.19 16.69
C GLU A 21 -10.16 17.98 17.07
N TRP A 22 -9.15 17.30 17.62
CA TRP A 22 -7.86 17.89 17.92
C TRP A 22 -7.20 18.55 16.69
N LEU A 23 -7.25 17.90 15.51
CA LEU A 23 -6.75 18.51 14.26
C LEU A 23 -7.50 19.82 13.94
N THR A 24 -8.80 19.86 14.17
CA THR A 24 -9.61 21.06 13.94
C THR A 24 -9.28 22.16 14.94
N GLU A 25 -9.20 21.84 16.21
CA GLU A 25 -8.82 22.77 17.28
C GLU A 25 -7.40 23.33 17.12
N SER A 26 -6.50 22.50 16.58
CA SER A 26 -5.12 22.90 16.25
C SER A 26 -5.00 23.68 14.95
N GLU A 27 -6.10 24.06 14.32
CA GLU A 27 -6.14 24.81 13.05
C GLU A 27 -5.43 24.08 11.89
N ALA A 28 -5.49 22.76 11.87
CA ALA A 28 -4.93 21.97 10.76
C ALA A 28 -5.68 22.25 9.46
N VAL A 29 -4.96 22.61 8.41
CA VAL A 29 -5.53 22.94 7.10
C VAL A 29 -5.72 21.69 6.27
N ILE A 30 -6.90 21.52 5.66
CA ILE A 30 -7.15 20.46 4.69
C ILE A 30 -6.41 20.81 3.39
N VAL A 31 -5.42 19.98 3.01
CA VAL A 31 -4.60 20.20 1.82
C VAL A 31 -5.28 19.68 0.56
N HIS A 32 -6.00 18.57 0.67
CA HIS A 32 -6.74 17.96 -0.42
C HIS A 32 -8.05 17.34 0.06
N PRO A 33 -9.09 17.27 -0.79
CA PRO A 33 -10.26 16.46 -0.50
C PRO A 33 -9.88 15.00 -0.23
N PRO A 34 -10.63 14.31 0.63
CA PRO A 34 -10.43 12.89 0.87
C PRO A 34 -10.54 12.09 -0.43
N ARG A 35 -9.69 11.09 -0.59
CA ARG A 35 -9.76 10.19 -1.74
C ARG A 35 -9.41 8.76 -1.34
N ARG A 36 -10.05 7.80 -1.99
CA ARG A 36 -9.66 6.42 -1.86
C ARG A 36 -8.36 6.17 -2.62
N VAL A 37 -7.46 5.48 -1.97
CA VAL A 37 -6.20 5.04 -2.57
C VAL A 37 -6.32 3.53 -2.79
N VAL A 38 -6.14 3.09 -4.02
CA VAL A 38 -6.13 1.66 -4.37
C VAL A 38 -4.74 1.30 -4.85
N SER A 39 -4.17 0.25 -4.29
CA SER A 39 -2.83 -0.23 -4.63
C SER A 39 -2.85 -1.74 -4.82
N VAL A 40 -2.45 -2.20 -5.99
CA VAL A 40 -2.27 -3.61 -6.31
C VAL A 40 -0.78 -3.91 -6.29
N TYR A 41 -0.34 -4.69 -5.31
CA TYR A 41 1.05 -5.10 -5.16
C TYR A 41 1.32 -6.34 -6.01
N LEU A 42 2.48 -6.33 -6.65
CA LEU A 42 2.96 -7.43 -7.48
C LEU A 42 4.11 -8.13 -6.77
N ASP A 43 4.21 -9.43 -6.99
CA ASP A 43 5.34 -10.25 -6.59
C ASP A 43 5.46 -11.47 -7.50
N ASN A 44 6.61 -12.14 -7.48
CA ASN A 44 6.77 -13.41 -8.17
C ASN A 44 6.04 -14.56 -7.44
N ASP A 45 6.05 -15.75 -8.03
CA ASP A 45 5.32 -16.89 -7.48
C ASP A 45 5.89 -17.37 -6.13
N ARG A 46 7.14 -17.04 -5.83
CA ARG A 46 7.82 -17.35 -4.56
C ARG A 46 7.72 -16.22 -3.52
N LEU A 47 6.96 -15.15 -3.79
CA LEU A 47 6.84 -13.98 -2.93
C LEU A 47 8.20 -13.36 -2.54
N GLY A 48 9.12 -13.29 -3.50
CA GLY A 48 10.49 -12.85 -3.25
C GLY A 48 10.61 -11.42 -2.71
N MET A 49 9.83 -10.47 -3.25
CA MET A 49 9.82 -9.08 -2.73
C MET A 49 9.29 -9.00 -1.31
N PHE A 50 8.31 -9.86 -1.00
CA PHE A 50 7.74 -9.98 0.33
C PHE A 50 8.77 -10.54 1.31
N HIS A 51 9.42 -11.65 1.00
CA HIS A 51 10.45 -12.25 1.86
C HIS A 51 11.62 -11.32 2.08
N ASP A 52 12.18 -10.70 1.03
CA ASP A 52 13.25 -9.69 1.17
C ASP A 52 12.84 -8.52 2.09
N SER A 53 11.54 -8.14 2.06
CA SER A 53 11.02 -7.08 2.93
C SER A 53 10.88 -7.53 4.39
N MET A 54 10.52 -8.79 4.63
CA MET A 54 10.37 -9.38 5.96
C MET A 54 11.72 -9.57 6.65
N GLU A 55 12.70 -10.08 5.91
CA GLU A 55 14.04 -10.37 6.38
C GLU A 55 14.93 -9.11 6.46
N GLY A 56 14.46 -7.99 5.90
CA GLY A 56 15.23 -6.75 5.88
C GLY A 56 16.40 -6.75 4.89
N VAL A 57 16.41 -7.68 3.92
CA VAL A 57 17.45 -7.79 2.89
C VAL A 57 17.58 -6.48 2.12
N LEU A 58 18.81 -6.12 1.75
CA LEU A 58 19.14 -4.97 0.90
C LEU A 58 19.99 -5.41 -0.30
N PRO A 59 19.77 -4.85 -1.48
CA PRO A 59 18.62 -4.01 -1.84
C PRO A 59 17.31 -4.82 -1.93
N ARG A 60 16.20 -4.22 -1.55
CA ARG A 60 14.86 -4.81 -1.70
C ARG A 60 13.94 -3.89 -2.48
N LYS A 61 12.97 -4.46 -3.17
CA LYS A 61 12.05 -3.75 -4.05
C LYS A 61 10.60 -4.01 -3.65
N LYS A 62 9.75 -3.02 -3.87
CA LYS A 62 8.28 -3.17 -3.85
C LYS A 62 7.75 -2.63 -5.17
N LEU A 63 6.92 -3.41 -5.83
CA LEU A 63 6.32 -3.07 -7.10
C LEU A 63 4.80 -3.05 -6.94
N ARG A 64 4.14 -1.99 -7.44
CA ARG A 64 2.70 -1.89 -7.37
C ARG A 64 2.12 -1.02 -8.48
N PHE A 65 0.89 -1.28 -8.85
CA PHE A 65 0.04 -0.33 -9.51
C PHE A 65 -0.77 0.44 -8.47
N ARG A 66 -0.91 1.76 -8.66
CA ARG A 66 -1.69 2.62 -7.77
C ARG A 66 -2.57 3.55 -8.56
N ARG A 67 -3.80 3.75 -8.09
CA ARG A 67 -4.68 4.82 -8.54
C ARG A 67 -5.33 5.52 -7.36
N TYR A 68 -5.88 6.68 -7.66
CA TYR A 68 -6.64 7.48 -6.72
C TYR A 68 -8.08 7.60 -7.22
N GLU A 69 -9.02 7.46 -6.31
CA GLU A 69 -10.45 7.58 -6.58
C GLU A 69 -10.97 8.76 -5.74
N PRO A 70 -10.99 9.98 -6.30
CA PRO A 70 -11.62 11.13 -5.66
C PRO A 70 -13.13 10.88 -5.52
N ARG A 71 -13.76 11.48 -4.49
CA ARG A 71 -15.18 11.24 -4.22
C ARG A 71 -16.07 11.72 -5.36
N ASP A 72 -15.75 12.90 -5.92
CA ASP A 72 -16.61 13.63 -6.86
C ASP A 72 -16.04 13.69 -8.28
N LYS A 73 -15.06 12.84 -8.59
CA LYS A 73 -14.38 12.78 -9.89
C LYS A 73 -14.11 11.34 -10.29
N PRO A 74 -13.97 11.07 -11.59
CA PRO A 74 -13.53 9.74 -12.04
C PRO A 74 -12.21 9.32 -11.39
N ALA A 75 -12.03 8.01 -11.24
CA ALA A 75 -10.76 7.45 -10.79
C ALA A 75 -9.63 7.87 -11.75
N THR A 76 -8.46 8.15 -11.20
CA THR A 76 -7.27 8.43 -12.02
C THR A 76 -6.84 7.18 -12.78
N SER A 77 -6.07 7.35 -13.87
CA SER A 77 -5.34 6.25 -14.48
C SER A 77 -4.41 5.56 -13.48
N TRP A 78 -4.10 4.31 -13.74
CA TRP A 78 -3.12 3.58 -12.97
C TRP A 78 -1.72 4.20 -13.12
N ARG A 79 -0.94 4.08 -12.09
CA ARG A 79 0.48 4.40 -12.09
C ARG A 79 1.26 3.19 -11.62
N LEU A 80 2.28 2.82 -12.38
CA LEU A 80 3.25 1.84 -11.93
C LEU A 80 4.24 2.54 -11.00
N GLU A 81 4.36 2.04 -9.79
CA GLU A 81 5.29 2.54 -8.78
C GLU A 81 6.25 1.45 -8.36
N SER A 82 7.54 1.76 -8.42
CA SER A 82 8.60 0.93 -7.84
C SER A 82 9.27 1.69 -6.70
N LYS A 83 9.48 1.01 -5.58
CA LYS A 83 10.24 1.53 -4.44
C LYS A 83 11.36 0.56 -4.12
N VAL A 84 12.58 1.04 -4.26
CA VAL A 84 13.80 0.31 -3.92
C VAL A 84 14.37 0.89 -2.62
N SER A 85 14.76 0.01 -1.70
CA SER A 85 15.54 0.36 -0.52
C SER A 85 16.89 -0.32 -0.64
N SER A 86 17.96 0.46 -0.56
CA SER A 86 19.35 -0.01 -0.60
C SER A 86 20.14 0.60 0.56
N VAL A 87 21.41 0.28 0.67
CA VAL A 87 22.33 0.88 1.66
C VAL A 87 22.53 2.38 1.41
N GLU A 88 22.49 2.81 0.14
CA GLU A 88 22.62 4.22 -0.26
C GLU A 88 21.37 5.04 0.00
N GLY A 89 20.21 4.39 0.23
CA GLY A 89 18.97 5.10 0.46
C GLY A 89 17.73 4.46 -0.13
N ARG A 90 16.69 5.29 -0.30
CA ARG A 90 15.39 4.88 -0.83
C ARG A 90 15.09 5.61 -2.12
N PHE A 91 14.85 4.85 -3.17
CA PHE A 91 14.50 5.35 -4.50
C PHE A 91 13.05 5.00 -4.81
N LYS A 92 12.33 5.96 -5.38
CA LYS A 92 10.97 5.75 -5.84
C LYS A 92 10.85 6.22 -7.29
N THR A 93 10.34 5.35 -8.15
CA THR A 93 9.88 5.71 -9.50
C THR A 93 8.36 5.63 -9.57
N SER A 94 7.76 6.44 -10.43
CA SER A 94 6.31 6.44 -10.65
C SER A 94 6.03 6.91 -12.07
N SER A 95 5.43 6.08 -12.90
CA SER A 95 5.05 6.36 -14.28
C SER A 95 3.56 6.10 -14.51
N PRO A 96 2.90 6.86 -15.40
CA PRO A 96 1.56 6.51 -15.87
C PRO A 96 1.56 5.10 -16.49
N SER A 97 0.44 4.40 -16.40
CA SER A 97 0.28 3.08 -16.98
C SER A 97 -1.17 2.86 -17.42
N ASP A 98 -1.33 2.37 -18.64
CA ASP A 98 -2.63 1.96 -19.18
C ASP A 98 -2.99 0.53 -18.81
N VAL A 99 -2.07 -0.18 -18.13
CA VAL A 99 -2.29 -1.55 -17.67
C VAL A 99 -3.31 -1.55 -16.53
N ASN A 100 -4.40 -2.31 -16.72
CA ASN A 100 -5.30 -2.65 -15.63
C ASN A 100 -4.73 -3.86 -14.85
N PRO A 101 -4.25 -3.68 -13.61
CA PRO A 101 -3.63 -4.79 -12.87
C PRO A 101 -4.59 -5.93 -12.56
N HIS A 102 -5.90 -5.71 -12.56
CA HIS A 102 -6.91 -6.76 -12.34
C HIS A 102 -7.03 -7.72 -13.53
N LEU A 103 -6.59 -7.29 -14.71
CA LEU A 103 -6.62 -8.07 -15.95
C LEU A 103 -5.23 -8.60 -16.34
N LEU A 104 -4.22 -8.39 -15.51
CA LEU A 104 -2.83 -8.73 -15.80
C LEU A 104 -2.59 -10.24 -15.59
N GLN A 105 -2.99 -11.05 -16.56
CA GLN A 105 -2.81 -12.51 -16.52
C GLN A 105 -1.37 -12.95 -16.80
N GLY A 106 -0.71 -12.30 -17.77
CA GLY A 106 0.65 -12.61 -18.20
C GLY A 106 1.77 -12.24 -17.21
N GLY A 107 1.43 -11.44 -16.20
CA GLY A 107 2.41 -10.90 -15.25
C GLY A 107 3.18 -9.69 -15.80
N PHE A 108 3.98 -9.09 -14.96
CA PHE A 108 4.83 -7.94 -15.24
C PHE A 108 6.29 -8.33 -15.04
N PRO A 109 7.18 -8.14 -16.03
CA PRO A 109 8.57 -8.52 -15.90
C PRO A 109 9.32 -7.57 -14.96
N ASP A 110 10.14 -8.15 -14.09
CA ASP A 110 11.06 -7.43 -13.21
C ASP A 110 12.46 -8.04 -13.31
N ASP A 111 13.48 -7.20 -13.41
CA ASP A 111 14.85 -7.64 -13.70
C ASP A 111 15.43 -8.54 -12.60
N ARG A 112 15.01 -8.34 -11.35
CA ARG A 112 15.51 -9.10 -10.19
C ARG A 112 14.61 -10.26 -9.79
N TYR A 113 13.30 -10.05 -9.86
CA TYR A 113 12.32 -11.01 -9.33
C TYR A 113 11.63 -11.82 -10.42
N GLY A 114 11.96 -11.56 -11.70
CA GLY A 114 11.37 -12.24 -12.83
C GLY A 114 9.93 -11.84 -13.07
N LEU A 115 9.06 -12.77 -13.44
CA LEU A 115 7.67 -12.48 -13.75
C LEU A 115 6.84 -12.27 -12.48
N CYS A 116 6.38 -11.05 -12.27
CA CYS A 116 5.58 -10.63 -11.13
C CYS A 116 4.11 -10.54 -11.48
N ARG A 117 3.23 -11.04 -10.63
CA ARG A 117 1.77 -11.02 -10.79
C ARG A 117 1.11 -10.29 -9.63
N PRO A 118 -0.13 -9.79 -9.80
CA PRO A 118 -0.92 -9.26 -8.70
C PRO A 118 -1.03 -10.27 -7.56
N ARG A 119 -0.74 -9.85 -6.33
CA ARG A 119 -0.81 -10.67 -5.11
C ARG A 119 -1.83 -10.16 -4.13
N VAL A 120 -1.77 -8.87 -3.85
CA VAL A 120 -2.69 -8.25 -2.91
C VAL A 120 -3.08 -6.86 -3.39
N GLU A 121 -4.35 -6.54 -3.27
CA GLU A 121 -4.88 -5.20 -3.36
C GLU A 121 -5.09 -4.65 -1.95
N VAL A 122 -4.64 -3.44 -1.73
CA VAL A 122 -4.88 -2.68 -0.51
C VAL A 122 -5.59 -1.39 -0.88
N SER A 123 -6.71 -1.12 -0.24
CA SER A 123 -7.45 0.13 -0.42
C SER A 123 -7.71 0.81 0.91
N TYR A 124 -7.73 2.13 0.92
CA TYR A 124 -8.04 2.93 2.10
C TYR A 124 -8.49 4.34 1.71
N LEU A 125 -9.25 4.97 2.59
CA LEU A 125 -9.61 6.38 2.45
C LEU A 125 -8.53 7.23 3.13
N ARG A 126 -7.95 8.18 2.39
CA ARG A 126 -6.91 9.08 2.89
C ARG A 126 -7.38 10.51 2.97
N ASN A 127 -7.27 11.08 4.15
CA ASN A 127 -7.40 12.50 4.40
C ASN A 127 -6.02 13.15 4.48
N TYR A 128 -5.94 14.43 4.10
CA TYR A 128 -4.68 15.17 3.98
C TYR A 128 -4.79 16.48 4.75
N PHE A 129 -3.89 16.67 5.70
CA PHE A 129 -3.81 17.88 6.51
C PHE A 129 -2.39 18.44 6.51
N ALA A 130 -2.27 19.71 6.79
CA ALA A 130 -1.02 20.40 7.12
C ALA A 130 -1.20 21.13 8.46
N LEU A 131 -0.23 20.97 9.35
CA LEU A 131 -0.19 21.62 10.64
C LEU A 131 1.25 22.00 10.96
N ALA A 132 1.51 23.28 11.22
CA ALA A 132 2.82 23.81 11.61
C ALA A 132 3.97 23.32 10.70
N GLY A 133 3.76 23.31 9.36
CA GLY A 133 4.75 22.86 8.40
C GLY A 133 4.88 21.33 8.26
N VAL A 134 4.16 20.56 9.06
CA VAL A 134 4.11 19.11 8.99
C VAL A 134 2.92 18.67 8.13
N ARG A 135 3.15 17.71 7.21
CA ARG A 135 2.06 17.09 6.47
C ARG A 135 1.58 15.84 7.21
N ILE A 136 0.30 15.85 7.56
CA ILE A 136 -0.38 14.73 8.21
C ILE A 136 -1.28 14.03 7.20
N THR A 137 -1.20 12.71 7.14
CA THR A 137 -2.13 11.88 6.36
C THR A 137 -2.80 10.89 7.30
N VAL A 138 -4.13 10.83 7.22
CA VAL A 138 -4.94 9.91 8.03
C VAL A 138 -5.53 8.87 7.10
N ASP A 139 -5.12 7.62 7.27
CA ASP A 139 -5.62 6.48 6.51
C ASP A 139 -6.66 5.73 7.34
N ARG A 140 -7.85 5.53 6.78
CA ARG A 140 -8.97 4.82 7.42
C ARG A 140 -9.71 3.93 6.42
N ASP A 141 -10.60 3.11 6.91
CA ASP A 141 -11.38 2.17 6.10
C ASP A 141 -10.45 1.30 5.23
N ILE A 142 -9.45 0.75 5.90
CA ILE A 142 -8.42 -0.07 5.24
C ILE A 142 -9.01 -1.43 4.93
N GLY A 143 -9.01 -1.77 3.64
CA GLY A 143 -9.43 -3.07 3.14
C GLY A 143 -8.33 -3.72 2.33
N TYR A 144 -8.34 -5.04 2.27
CA TYR A 144 -7.44 -5.79 1.41
C TYR A 144 -8.18 -6.93 0.70
N ARG A 145 -7.67 -7.29 -0.49
CA ARG A 145 -8.14 -8.43 -1.27
C ARG A 145 -6.93 -9.19 -1.80
N SER A 146 -6.86 -10.48 -1.52
CA SER A 146 -5.85 -11.37 -2.11
C SER A 146 -6.23 -11.74 -3.54
N PHE A 147 -5.25 -11.78 -4.43
CA PHE A 147 -5.38 -12.41 -5.75
C PHE A 147 -4.93 -13.86 -5.58
N SER A 148 -5.88 -14.77 -5.40
CA SER A 148 -5.58 -16.19 -5.38
C SER A 148 -4.99 -16.57 -6.74
N LEU A 149 -3.88 -17.29 -6.75
CA LEU A 149 -3.46 -18.07 -7.89
C LEU A 149 -4.58 -19.08 -8.16
N SER A 150 -5.31 -18.91 -9.26
CA SER A 150 -6.17 -19.98 -9.74
C SER A 150 -5.29 -21.07 -10.39
N LEU A 151 -4.54 -21.77 -9.57
CA LEU A 151 -4.27 -23.15 -9.83
C LEU A 151 -5.59 -23.87 -9.62
N ARG A 152 -6.13 -24.47 -10.67
CA ARG A 152 -7.20 -25.44 -10.58
C ARG A 152 -6.75 -26.57 -9.63
N SER A 153 -6.94 -26.38 -8.37
CA SER A 153 -7.07 -27.43 -7.38
C SER A 153 -8.16 -26.98 -6.44
N THR A 154 -9.24 -27.73 -6.44
CA THR A 154 -10.28 -27.77 -5.44
C THR A 154 -9.68 -28.00 -4.05
N LEU A 155 -9.14 -26.94 -3.45
CA LEU A 155 -8.89 -26.86 -2.03
C LEU A 155 -9.52 -25.57 -1.56
N SER A 156 -10.71 -25.70 -1.02
CA SER A 156 -11.30 -24.76 -0.10
C SER A 156 -10.36 -24.65 1.10
N THR A 157 -9.43 -23.73 1.06
CA THR A 157 -8.60 -23.41 2.22
C THR A 157 -8.98 -22.03 2.70
N THR A 158 -9.98 -21.99 3.57
CA THR A 158 -10.00 -21.06 4.67
C THR A 158 -8.96 -21.58 5.68
N ASP A 159 -7.68 -21.44 5.36
CA ASP A 159 -6.63 -21.70 6.33
C ASP A 159 -6.47 -20.42 7.17
N PRO A 160 -6.92 -20.43 8.45
CA PRO A 160 -6.80 -19.27 9.31
C PRO A 160 -5.33 -18.88 9.55
N ASP A 161 -4.40 -19.80 9.47
CA ASP A 161 -2.99 -19.55 9.71
C ASP A 161 -2.35 -18.76 8.56
N ALA A 162 -2.72 -19.04 7.32
CA ALA A 162 -2.28 -18.25 6.15
C ALA A 162 -2.78 -16.79 6.20
N VAL A 163 -3.96 -16.55 6.76
CA VAL A 163 -4.50 -15.20 6.99
C VAL A 163 -3.72 -14.48 8.08
N VAL A 164 -3.34 -15.19 9.14
CA VAL A 164 -2.53 -14.64 10.24
C VAL A 164 -1.13 -14.28 9.78
N GLU A 165 -0.48 -15.13 8.97
CA GLU A 165 0.83 -14.84 8.40
C GLU A 165 0.80 -13.64 7.46
N LEU A 166 -0.19 -13.54 6.58
CA LEU A 166 -0.37 -12.39 5.70
C LEU A 166 -0.62 -11.10 6.49
N LYS A 167 -1.39 -11.17 7.58
CA LYS A 167 -1.64 -10.05 8.48
C LYS A 167 -0.37 -9.57 9.16
N ALA A 168 0.39 -10.49 9.79
CA ALA A 168 1.65 -10.17 10.45
C ALA A 168 2.67 -9.57 9.47
N ALA A 169 2.66 -10.06 8.24
CA ALA A 169 3.52 -9.58 7.17
C ALA A 169 3.14 -8.18 6.69
N LEU A 170 1.86 -7.90 6.53
CA LEU A 170 1.37 -6.57 6.15
C LEU A 170 1.64 -5.55 7.25
N GLU A 171 1.50 -5.94 8.52
CA GLU A 171 1.84 -5.11 9.68
C GLU A 171 3.35 -4.77 9.71
N LYS A 172 4.23 -5.74 9.48
CA LYS A 172 5.69 -5.50 9.42
C LYS A 172 6.12 -4.58 8.27
N VAL A 173 5.40 -4.57 7.15
CA VAL A 173 5.66 -3.63 6.06
C VAL A 173 4.97 -2.27 6.24
N GLY A 174 4.39 -2.02 7.43
CA GLY A 174 3.73 -0.76 7.77
C GLY A 174 2.34 -0.58 7.17
N VAL A 175 1.69 -1.67 6.81
CA VAL A 175 0.26 -1.74 6.50
C VAL A 175 -0.42 -2.28 7.75
N HIS A 176 -0.90 -1.38 8.61
CA HIS A 176 -1.67 -1.78 9.78
C HIS A 176 -3.11 -2.09 9.36
N ILE A 177 -3.52 -3.32 9.58
CA ILE A 177 -4.90 -3.78 9.37
C ILE A 177 -5.56 -3.83 10.73
N THR A 178 -6.55 -2.96 10.94
CA THR A 178 -7.49 -3.06 12.06
C THR A 178 -8.77 -3.71 11.55
N TRP A 179 -9.18 -4.77 12.20
CA TRP A 179 -10.49 -5.42 12.01
C TRP A 179 -11.54 -4.67 12.81
#